data_73b425f28a3687e7b83f91700ebd8312
#
_entry.id   73b425f28a3687e7b83f91700ebd8312
#
_cell.length_a   1.000
_cell.length_b   1.000
_cell.length_c   1.000
_cell.angle_alpha   90.00
_cell.angle_beta   90.00
_cell.angle_gamma   90.00
#
_symmetry.space_group_name_H-M   'P 1'
#
loop_
_entity.id
_entity.type
_entity.pdbx_description
1 polymer ?
#
loop_
_entity_poly.entity_id
_entity_poly.type
_entity_poly.pdbx_seq_one_letter_code
_entity_poly.pdbx_strand_id
1 'polypeptide(L)'
;MAARQERQVLLLTRCANRQVTLSVQGVDRKRDEYKGCGGTIHMEKTNEKYGAYIQILREELIPAMGCTEPIAVAYAAAVARQTLGELPDKVIVGASGSIIKNVKSVIVPNTDNMKGLNTAAAAGIVAGKPEKELEVIAEVTPEQTEEIKEFLKTAEITVEHVENGNTFDIVISVFKGEKSAKVRIANYHTNIVYIEKNGEVLKNIPVRGEAEDGLTDRNLLNMKDIWDFANTVDIEDVRPILEPQIRYNMAIAEEGIRGNYGANIGSVLLDMEGDNLRVKAKAMAAAGSDARMNGCEQPVVINSGSGNQGITSSVPVIVYARAMEGGEAKMLRALTLANLTTIHEKTPIGRLSAYCGAVSAGAGAGAGIAYLCGGDYDVIAHTVVNALAIVSGIVCDGAKASCAAKIATAVEAGIFGYNM
;
A
#
# COMPACT_ATOMS: atom_id res chain seq x y z
N MET A 1 -2.97 -23.66 31.81
CA MET A 1 -3.53 -23.79 30.45
C MET A 1 -5.00 -23.46 30.40
N ALA A 2 -5.87 -23.97 31.27
CA ALA A 2 -7.32 -23.70 31.27
C ALA A 2 -7.69 -22.19 31.38
N ALA A 3 -7.09 -21.44 32.28
CA ALA A 3 -7.38 -20.01 32.45
C ALA A 3 -7.00 -19.10 31.26
N ARG A 4 -6.14 -19.57 30.33
CA ARG A 4 -5.80 -18.88 29.08
C ARG A 4 -6.84 -19.11 28.00
N GLN A 5 -7.41 -20.32 27.93
CA GLN A 5 -8.50 -20.66 27.00
C GLN A 5 -9.78 -19.91 27.34
N GLU A 6 -10.12 -19.77 28.63
CA GLU A 6 -11.30 -18.99 29.06
C GLU A 6 -11.23 -17.51 28.71
N ARG A 7 -10.05 -16.87 28.78
CA ARG A 7 -9.90 -15.47 28.35
C ARG A 7 -9.99 -15.29 26.81
N GLN A 8 -9.56 -16.27 26.03
CA GLN A 8 -9.67 -16.25 24.57
C GLN A 8 -11.14 -16.42 24.12
N VAL A 9 -11.90 -17.31 24.80
CA VAL A 9 -13.34 -17.46 24.61
C VAL A 9 -14.09 -16.19 25.02
N LEU A 10 -13.65 -15.49 26.07
CA LEU A 10 -14.29 -14.25 26.53
C LEU A 10 -14.07 -13.06 25.57
N LEU A 11 -12.94 -13.00 24.84
CA LEU A 11 -12.69 -12.01 23.78
C LEU A 11 -13.48 -12.30 22.52
N LEU A 12 -13.59 -13.56 22.13
CA LEU A 12 -14.41 -14.00 20.99
C LEU A 12 -15.92 -13.84 21.28
N THR A 13 -16.36 -14.09 22.54
CA THR A 13 -17.73 -13.84 22.97
C THR A 13 -18.08 -12.35 23.09
N ARG A 14 -17.13 -11.46 23.36
CA ARG A 14 -17.39 -10.01 23.32
C ARG A 14 -17.61 -9.49 21.90
N CYS A 15 -16.97 -10.06 20.90
CA CYS A 15 -17.31 -9.80 19.49
C CYS A 15 -18.63 -10.44 19.06
N ALA A 16 -19.02 -11.58 19.63
CA ALA A 16 -20.23 -12.33 19.26
C ALA A 16 -21.49 -11.94 20.05
N ASN A 17 -21.37 -11.39 21.27
CA ASN A 17 -22.49 -11.15 22.19
C ASN A 17 -22.52 -9.73 22.76
N ARG A 18 -22.70 -8.69 21.91
CA ARG A 18 -23.20 -7.39 22.37
C ARG A 18 -24.75 -7.34 22.42
N GLN A 19 -25.37 -8.38 22.94
CA GLN A 19 -26.73 -8.34 23.48
C GLN A 19 -26.72 -8.68 24.97
N VAL A 20 -25.76 -8.20 25.74
CA VAL A 20 -25.80 -8.32 27.20
C VAL A 20 -25.87 -6.93 27.79
N THR A 21 -27.04 -6.64 28.32
CA THR A 21 -27.40 -5.49 29.17
C THR A 21 -26.40 -5.36 30.30
N LEU A 22 -25.51 -4.37 30.25
CA LEU A 22 -24.76 -3.92 31.41
C LEU A 22 -25.63 -2.95 32.21
N SER A 23 -26.26 -3.44 33.27
CA SER A 23 -26.77 -2.60 34.34
C SER A 23 -25.60 -2.11 35.19
N VAL A 24 -25.05 -0.96 34.85
CA VAL A 24 -24.23 -0.18 35.77
C VAL A 24 -25.13 0.91 36.34
N GLN A 25 -25.51 0.78 37.60
CA GLN A 25 -26.19 1.83 38.33
C GLN A 25 -25.28 3.07 38.42
N GLY A 26 -25.79 4.18 37.91
CA GLY A 26 -25.35 5.52 38.29
C GLY A 26 -24.47 6.27 37.30
N VAL A 27 -24.89 6.47 36.04
CA VAL A 27 -24.69 7.73 35.30
C VAL A 27 -25.84 7.89 34.30
N ASP A 28 -26.83 8.64 34.71
CA ASP A 28 -27.93 9.10 33.87
C ASP A 28 -27.40 10.21 32.94
N ARG A 29 -26.92 9.86 31.79
CA ARG A 29 -26.67 10.81 30.68
C ARG A 29 -27.74 10.63 29.65
N LYS A 30 -28.57 11.66 29.52
CA LYS A 30 -29.63 11.85 28.53
C LYS A 30 -29.27 11.30 27.16
N ARG A 31 -29.89 10.18 26.82
CA ARG A 31 -29.80 9.47 25.53
C ARG A 31 -30.89 9.92 24.55
N ASP A 32 -31.48 11.08 24.77
CA ASP A 32 -32.71 11.48 24.09
C ASP A 32 -32.60 12.70 23.17
N GLU A 33 -31.50 12.93 22.44
CA GLU A 33 -31.50 14.00 21.43
C GLU A 33 -30.72 13.72 20.14
N TYR A 34 -30.38 12.47 19.81
CA TYR A 34 -29.86 12.12 18.48
C TYR A 34 -30.75 11.08 17.75
N LYS A 35 -32.06 11.37 17.70
CA LYS A 35 -32.96 10.80 16.69
C LYS A 35 -32.98 11.73 15.48
N GLY A 36 -31.95 11.64 14.64
CA GLY A 36 -31.91 12.42 13.43
C GLY A 36 -31.06 11.77 12.36
N CYS A 37 -31.69 11.27 11.30
CA CYS A 37 -31.13 10.82 10.03
C CYS A 37 -30.41 9.45 9.99
N GLY A 38 -31.04 8.41 10.53
CA GLY A 38 -30.63 7.02 10.28
C GLY A 38 -31.43 6.33 9.19
N GLY A 39 -31.68 6.96 8.05
CA GLY A 39 -32.10 6.25 6.84
C GLY A 39 -30.85 5.60 6.25
N THR A 40 -30.81 4.27 6.16
CA THR A 40 -29.79 3.55 5.37
C THR A 40 -29.99 3.98 3.93
N ILE A 41 -29.19 4.93 3.45
CA ILE A 41 -29.16 5.30 2.04
C ILE A 41 -28.41 4.15 1.36
N HIS A 42 -29.14 3.22 0.77
CA HIS A 42 -28.55 2.18 -0.07
C HIS A 42 -27.92 2.86 -1.28
N MET A 43 -26.59 2.77 -1.40
CA MET A 43 -25.90 3.21 -2.60
C MET A 43 -26.20 2.20 -3.72
N GLU A 44 -27.24 2.45 -4.49
CA GLU A 44 -27.63 1.61 -5.61
C GLU A 44 -26.62 1.70 -6.78
N LYS A 45 -26.59 0.68 -7.65
CA LYS A 45 -25.74 0.64 -8.86
C LYS A 45 -25.95 1.83 -9.80
N THR A 46 -27.13 2.46 -9.73
CA THR A 46 -27.49 3.68 -10.49
C THR A 46 -26.87 4.96 -9.95
N ASN A 47 -26.31 4.94 -8.74
CA ASN A 47 -25.65 6.10 -8.15
C ASN A 47 -24.28 6.31 -8.84
N GLU A 48 -23.99 7.53 -9.29
CA GLU A 48 -22.71 7.88 -9.94
C GLU A 48 -21.49 7.53 -9.08
N LYS A 49 -21.59 7.66 -7.76
CA LYS A 49 -20.53 7.29 -6.82
C LYS A 49 -20.23 5.79 -6.78
N TYR A 50 -21.23 4.95 -7.06
CA TYR A 50 -21.04 3.50 -7.07
C TYR A 50 -19.95 3.08 -8.07
N GLY A 51 -20.10 3.51 -9.33
CA GLY A 51 -19.11 3.25 -10.38
C GLY A 51 -17.75 3.89 -10.08
N ALA A 52 -17.77 5.12 -9.55
CA ALA A 52 -16.55 5.85 -9.18
C ALA A 52 -15.77 5.10 -8.07
N TYR A 53 -16.42 4.55 -7.06
CA TYR A 53 -15.77 3.81 -5.96
C TYR A 53 -15.13 2.51 -6.44
N ILE A 54 -15.81 1.78 -7.35
CA ILE A 54 -15.21 0.60 -8.01
C ILE A 54 -13.99 1.01 -8.83
N GLN A 55 -14.08 2.10 -9.59
CA GLN A 55 -12.97 2.58 -10.40
C GLN A 55 -11.79 3.03 -9.55
N ILE A 56 -12.04 3.73 -8.44
CA ILE A 56 -11.00 4.10 -7.46
C ILE A 56 -10.29 2.84 -6.91
N LEU A 57 -11.05 1.80 -6.53
CA LEU A 57 -10.44 0.55 -6.08
C LEU A 57 -9.57 -0.09 -7.17
N ARG A 58 -10.01 -0.10 -8.43
CA ARG A 58 -9.22 -0.63 -9.56
C ARG A 58 -7.93 0.14 -9.82
N GLU A 59 -7.98 1.46 -9.68
CA GLU A 59 -6.83 2.34 -9.87
C GLU A 59 -5.80 2.25 -8.75
N GLU A 60 -6.24 1.93 -7.52
CA GLU A 60 -5.39 1.93 -6.34
C GLU A 60 -4.89 0.54 -5.90
N LEU A 61 -5.66 -0.52 -6.22
CA LEU A 61 -5.32 -1.89 -5.84
C LEU A 61 -4.69 -2.63 -7.03
N ILE A 62 -3.41 -2.35 -7.27
CA ILE A 62 -2.66 -2.88 -8.42
C ILE A 62 -1.58 -3.85 -7.92
N PRO A 63 -1.35 -4.99 -8.59
CA PRO A 63 -0.19 -5.84 -8.34
C PRO A 63 1.12 -5.08 -8.57
N ALA A 64 2.09 -5.28 -7.68
CA ALA A 64 3.42 -4.72 -7.79
C ALA A 64 4.45 -5.62 -7.10
N MET A 65 5.67 -5.66 -7.64
CA MET A 65 6.77 -6.43 -7.04
C MET A 65 7.70 -5.51 -6.25
N GLY A 66 8.08 -5.90 -5.06
CA GLY A 66 9.02 -5.15 -4.23
C GLY A 66 8.54 -3.75 -3.86
N CYS A 67 9.49 -2.81 -3.70
CA CYS A 67 9.19 -1.40 -3.44
C CYS A 67 8.84 -0.67 -4.75
N THR A 68 7.73 0.05 -4.77
CA THR A 68 7.17 0.67 -5.97
C THR A 68 8.05 1.77 -6.57
N GLU A 69 8.76 2.54 -5.76
CA GLU A 69 9.61 3.64 -6.25
C GLU A 69 10.85 3.15 -7.02
N PRO A 70 11.63 2.16 -6.55
CA PRO A 70 12.69 1.57 -7.39
C PRO A 70 12.14 0.95 -8.67
N ILE A 71 10.96 0.34 -8.62
CA ILE A 71 10.32 -0.23 -9.79
C ILE A 71 9.92 0.85 -10.79
N ALA A 72 9.42 2.00 -10.34
CA ALA A 72 9.13 3.14 -11.22
C ALA A 72 10.41 3.70 -11.88
N VAL A 73 11.54 3.72 -11.16
CA VAL A 73 12.86 4.05 -11.74
C VAL A 73 13.25 3.03 -12.80
N ALA A 74 13.12 1.73 -12.51
CA ALA A 74 13.41 0.67 -13.48
C ALA A 74 12.49 0.74 -14.71
N TYR A 75 11.20 1.04 -14.50
CA TYR A 75 10.23 1.20 -15.58
C TYR A 75 10.60 2.38 -16.50
N ALA A 76 10.87 3.56 -15.93
CA ALA A 76 11.34 4.70 -16.72
C ALA A 76 12.63 4.38 -17.50
N ALA A 77 13.55 3.64 -16.86
CA ALA A 77 14.82 3.25 -17.46
C ALA A 77 14.65 2.22 -18.59
N ALA A 78 13.74 1.26 -18.44
CA ALA A 78 13.39 0.29 -19.48
C ALA A 78 12.77 0.98 -20.71
N VAL A 79 11.85 1.93 -20.49
CA VAL A 79 11.25 2.73 -21.57
C VAL A 79 12.31 3.61 -22.25
N ALA A 80 13.22 4.23 -21.49
CA ALA A 80 14.31 5.03 -22.05
C ALA A 80 15.26 4.18 -22.91
N ARG A 81 15.61 2.96 -22.44
CA ARG A 81 16.40 1.99 -23.21
C ARG A 81 15.70 1.55 -24.50
N GLN A 82 14.41 1.25 -24.43
CA GLN A 82 13.59 0.89 -25.59
C GLN A 82 13.53 2.06 -26.60
N THR A 83 13.35 3.29 -26.12
CA THR A 83 13.32 4.50 -26.94
C THR A 83 14.66 4.75 -27.63
N LEU A 84 15.79 4.59 -26.91
CA LEU A 84 17.14 4.71 -27.48
C LEU A 84 17.39 3.66 -28.57
N GLY A 85 16.95 2.41 -28.35
CA GLY A 85 17.07 1.29 -29.28
C GLY A 85 18.34 0.45 -29.11
N GLU A 86 19.25 0.82 -28.20
CA GLU A 86 20.51 0.11 -27.92
C GLU A 86 20.96 0.29 -26.47
N LEU A 87 21.92 -0.51 -26.01
CA LEU A 87 22.43 -0.41 -24.62
C LEU A 87 23.22 0.89 -24.45
N PRO A 88 22.84 1.79 -23.53
CA PRO A 88 23.56 3.03 -23.29
C PRO A 88 24.91 2.81 -22.60
N ASP A 89 25.82 3.76 -22.71
CA ASP A 89 27.06 3.81 -21.95
C ASP A 89 27.05 4.92 -20.89
N LYS A 90 26.09 5.84 -20.98
CA LYS A 90 25.88 6.88 -19.97
C LYS A 90 24.41 7.01 -19.61
N VAL A 91 24.13 7.15 -18.30
CA VAL A 91 22.79 7.25 -17.71
C VAL A 91 22.77 8.37 -16.68
N ILE A 92 21.79 9.25 -16.77
CA ILE A 92 21.50 10.26 -15.76
C ILE A 92 20.14 9.94 -15.15
N VAL A 93 20.12 9.71 -13.83
CA VAL A 93 18.93 9.45 -13.05
C VAL A 93 18.57 10.69 -12.27
N GLY A 94 17.69 11.52 -12.82
CA GLY A 94 17.10 12.66 -12.11
C GLY A 94 15.94 12.17 -11.24
N ALA A 95 15.91 12.56 -9.97
CA ALA A 95 14.83 12.17 -9.06
C ALA A 95 14.54 13.26 -8.03
N SER A 96 13.24 13.39 -7.64
CA SER A 96 12.85 14.26 -6.53
C SER A 96 13.43 13.76 -5.20
N GLY A 97 13.54 14.66 -4.22
CA GLY A 97 14.04 14.30 -2.89
C GLY A 97 13.26 13.18 -2.21
N SER A 98 11.95 13.08 -2.47
CA SER A 98 11.11 12.01 -1.96
C SER A 98 11.45 10.64 -2.59
N ILE A 99 11.71 10.60 -3.88
CA ILE A 99 12.15 9.38 -4.59
C ILE A 99 13.53 8.96 -4.09
N ILE A 100 14.50 9.90 -4.01
CA ILE A 100 15.85 9.62 -3.48
C ILE A 100 15.76 9.04 -2.07
N LYS A 101 14.98 9.66 -1.19
CA LYS A 101 14.75 9.21 0.19
C LYS A 101 14.24 7.75 0.22
N ASN A 102 13.29 7.40 -0.64
CA ASN A 102 12.63 6.10 -0.61
C ASN A 102 13.46 4.99 -1.27
N VAL A 103 14.28 5.31 -2.28
CA VAL A 103 15.00 4.29 -3.07
C VAL A 103 16.39 3.98 -2.52
N LYS A 104 17.08 4.95 -1.92
CA LYS A 104 18.52 4.86 -1.58
C LYS A 104 18.94 3.66 -0.74
N SER A 105 18.04 3.07 0.04
CA SER A 105 18.38 2.01 1.01
C SER A 105 17.57 0.73 0.82
N VAL A 106 16.65 0.69 -0.14
CA VAL A 106 15.78 -0.46 -0.38
C VAL A 106 16.44 -1.42 -1.37
N ILE A 107 16.22 -2.71 -1.16
CA ILE A 107 16.63 -3.76 -2.08
C ILE A 107 15.78 -3.68 -3.35
N VAL A 108 16.46 -3.70 -4.51
CA VAL A 108 15.80 -3.83 -5.81
C VAL A 108 15.53 -5.31 -6.04
N PRO A 109 14.29 -5.73 -6.30
CA PRO A 109 13.96 -7.13 -6.51
C PRO A 109 14.75 -7.77 -7.66
N ASN A 110 15.02 -9.07 -7.58
CA ASN A 110 15.70 -9.85 -8.63
C ASN A 110 17.09 -9.31 -9.02
N THR A 111 17.82 -8.68 -8.08
CA THR A 111 19.15 -8.12 -8.33
C THR A 111 20.20 -8.59 -7.35
N ASP A 112 20.04 -9.77 -6.73
CA ASP A 112 20.97 -10.31 -5.75
C ASP A 112 21.24 -9.32 -4.57
N ASN A 113 20.15 -8.79 -3.98
CA ASN A 113 20.16 -7.87 -2.85
C ASN A 113 20.85 -6.49 -3.10
N MET A 114 21.10 -6.13 -4.35
CA MET A 114 21.61 -4.80 -4.66
C MET A 114 20.59 -3.70 -4.35
N LYS A 115 21.07 -2.48 -4.06
CA LYS A 115 20.25 -1.37 -3.55
C LYS A 115 20.44 -0.10 -4.35
N GLY A 116 19.43 0.78 -4.28
CA GLY A 116 19.56 2.16 -4.68
C GLY A 116 19.15 2.48 -6.12
N LEU A 117 19.21 3.75 -6.47
CA LEU A 117 18.74 4.29 -7.75
C LEU A 117 19.56 3.77 -8.95
N ASN A 118 20.87 3.65 -8.80
CA ASN A 118 21.74 3.12 -9.86
C ASN A 118 21.36 1.69 -10.22
N THR A 119 21.14 0.85 -9.20
CA THR A 119 20.72 -0.55 -9.40
C THR A 119 19.35 -0.63 -10.06
N ALA A 120 18.39 0.18 -9.61
CA ALA A 120 17.05 0.20 -10.20
C ALA A 120 17.08 0.62 -11.68
N ALA A 121 17.85 1.65 -12.03
CA ALA A 121 18.03 2.09 -13.41
C ALA A 121 18.74 1.03 -14.25
N ALA A 122 19.82 0.44 -13.74
CA ALA A 122 20.56 -0.62 -14.43
C ALA A 122 19.70 -1.86 -14.69
N ALA A 123 18.91 -2.30 -13.71
CA ALA A 123 17.99 -3.43 -13.85
C ALA A 123 16.94 -3.16 -14.96
N GLY A 124 16.36 -1.97 -14.98
CA GLY A 124 15.43 -1.56 -16.03
C GLY A 124 16.07 -1.51 -17.41
N ILE A 125 17.29 -0.98 -17.53
CA ILE A 125 18.03 -0.87 -18.79
C ILE A 125 18.42 -2.25 -19.36
N VAL A 126 18.93 -3.13 -18.52
CA VAL A 126 19.50 -4.43 -18.94
C VAL A 126 18.41 -5.47 -19.16
N ALA A 127 17.47 -5.59 -18.22
CA ALA A 127 16.51 -6.70 -18.18
C ALA A 127 15.03 -6.29 -18.18
N GLY A 128 14.74 -4.99 -18.10
CA GLY A 128 13.38 -4.49 -17.96
C GLY A 128 12.48 -4.76 -19.18
N LYS A 129 11.24 -5.18 -18.90
CA LYS A 129 10.14 -5.36 -19.84
C LYS A 129 9.11 -4.25 -19.67
N PRO A 130 9.16 -3.14 -20.44
CA PRO A 130 8.31 -1.96 -20.24
C PRO A 130 6.82 -2.25 -20.21
N GLU A 131 6.36 -3.23 -20.97
CA GLU A 131 4.95 -3.64 -21.06
C GLU A 131 4.39 -4.21 -19.74
N LYS A 132 5.26 -4.52 -18.78
CA LYS A 132 4.88 -5.03 -17.46
C LYS A 132 4.80 -3.96 -16.38
N GLU A 133 5.07 -2.69 -16.69
CA GLU A 133 4.95 -1.55 -15.77
C GLU A 133 5.56 -1.79 -14.38
N LEU A 134 4.75 -1.95 -13.32
CA LEU A 134 5.23 -2.19 -11.95
C LEU A 134 5.74 -3.62 -11.69
N GLU A 135 5.74 -4.46 -12.69
CA GLU A 135 6.38 -5.79 -12.71
C GLU A 135 7.53 -5.84 -13.74
N VAL A 136 8.06 -4.68 -14.16
CA VAL A 136 9.04 -4.50 -15.24
C VAL A 136 10.29 -5.37 -15.09
N ILE A 137 10.73 -5.67 -13.88
CA ILE A 137 11.89 -6.53 -13.56
C ILE A 137 11.51 -7.84 -12.86
N ALA A 138 10.23 -8.27 -12.97
CA ALA A 138 9.75 -9.49 -12.30
C ALA A 138 10.40 -10.77 -12.85
N GLU A 139 10.88 -10.76 -14.08
CA GLU A 139 11.42 -11.94 -14.78
C GLU A 139 12.92 -11.83 -15.06
N VAL A 140 13.66 -11.09 -14.22
CA VAL A 140 15.14 -11.02 -14.34
C VAL A 140 15.73 -12.39 -14.04
N THR A 141 16.56 -12.90 -14.94
CA THR A 141 17.24 -14.18 -14.77
C THR A 141 18.57 -14.04 -14.02
N PRO A 142 19.14 -15.13 -13.47
CA PRO A 142 20.46 -15.08 -12.84
C PRO A 142 21.55 -14.55 -13.78
N GLU A 143 21.49 -14.88 -15.07
CA GLU A 143 22.43 -14.40 -16.09
C GLU A 143 22.29 -12.88 -16.26
N GLN A 144 21.06 -12.38 -16.36
CA GLN A 144 20.80 -10.95 -16.44
C GLN A 144 21.21 -10.21 -15.16
N THR A 145 21.17 -10.87 -14.00
CA THR A 145 21.68 -10.27 -12.75
C THR A 145 23.19 -10.01 -12.85
N GLU A 146 23.97 -10.93 -13.44
CA GLU A 146 25.40 -10.71 -13.69
C GLU A 146 25.64 -9.61 -14.75
N GLU A 147 24.80 -9.55 -15.81
CA GLU A 147 24.85 -8.46 -16.79
C GLU A 147 24.55 -7.09 -16.14
N ILE A 148 23.60 -7.01 -15.19
CA ILE A 148 23.31 -5.81 -14.40
C ILE A 148 24.54 -5.40 -13.58
N LYS A 149 25.21 -6.35 -12.90
CA LYS A 149 26.44 -6.08 -12.13
C LYS A 149 27.56 -5.57 -13.02
N GLU A 150 27.71 -6.11 -14.22
CA GLU A 150 28.71 -5.66 -15.17
C GLU A 150 28.37 -4.27 -15.74
N PHE A 151 27.12 -4.02 -16.05
CA PHE A 151 26.64 -2.71 -16.51
C PHE A 151 26.88 -1.63 -15.46
N LEU A 152 26.66 -1.91 -14.17
CA LEU A 152 26.95 -1.01 -13.05
C LEU A 152 28.44 -0.64 -12.92
N LYS A 153 29.37 -1.50 -13.42
CA LYS A 153 30.82 -1.21 -13.39
C LYS A 153 31.29 -0.45 -14.63
N THR A 154 30.65 -0.67 -15.79
CA THR A 154 31.14 -0.20 -17.09
C THR A 154 30.42 1.07 -17.57
N ALA A 155 29.15 1.26 -17.22
CA ALA A 155 28.40 2.44 -17.61
C ALA A 155 28.62 3.63 -16.63
N GLU A 156 28.63 4.84 -17.16
CA GLU A 156 28.62 6.07 -16.37
C GLU A 156 27.19 6.33 -15.86
N ILE A 157 26.90 6.02 -14.59
CA ILE A 157 25.59 6.26 -14.01
C ILE A 157 25.69 7.35 -12.93
N THR A 158 24.99 8.48 -13.15
CA THR A 158 24.92 9.59 -12.20
C THR A 158 23.50 9.78 -11.68
N VAL A 159 23.37 10.17 -10.40
CA VAL A 159 22.10 10.53 -9.77
C VAL A 159 22.07 12.01 -9.48
N GLU A 160 21.03 12.68 -9.93
CA GLU A 160 20.83 14.13 -9.76
C GLU A 160 19.53 14.41 -9.00
N HIS A 161 19.54 15.41 -8.13
CA HIS A 161 18.33 15.89 -7.48
C HIS A 161 17.58 16.84 -8.42
N VAL A 162 16.29 16.55 -8.68
CA VAL A 162 15.41 17.38 -9.51
C VAL A 162 14.61 18.32 -8.61
N GLU A 163 14.86 19.62 -8.69
CA GLU A 163 14.16 20.67 -7.95
C GLU A 163 13.11 21.36 -8.82
N ASN A 164 11.96 20.70 -9.04
CA ASN A 164 10.86 21.28 -9.82
C ASN A 164 9.54 21.42 -9.04
N GLY A 165 9.58 21.18 -7.72
CA GLY A 165 8.43 21.30 -6.83
C GLY A 165 7.51 20.07 -6.76
N ASN A 166 7.71 19.06 -7.63
CA ASN A 166 6.91 17.82 -7.58
C ASN A 166 7.49 16.85 -6.56
N THR A 167 6.65 16.27 -5.71
CA THR A 167 7.09 15.25 -4.74
C THR A 167 7.39 13.91 -5.41
N PHE A 168 6.69 13.57 -6.49
CA PHE A 168 6.95 12.40 -7.30
C PHE A 168 7.45 12.81 -8.69
N ASP A 169 8.76 12.70 -8.93
CA ASP A 169 9.39 13.01 -10.21
C ASP A 169 10.61 12.14 -10.45
N ILE A 170 10.65 11.48 -11.61
CA ILE A 170 11.74 10.62 -12.07
C ILE A 170 12.04 11.00 -13.52
N VAL A 171 13.29 11.33 -13.81
CA VAL A 171 13.76 11.63 -15.17
C VAL A 171 14.93 10.73 -15.48
N ILE A 172 14.78 9.87 -16.49
CA ILE A 172 15.89 9.03 -16.96
C ILE A 172 16.36 9.55 -18.31
N SER A 173 17.63 9.95 -18.39
CA SER A 173 18.29 10.29 -19.64
C SER A 173 19.38 9.27 -19.92
N VAL A 174 19.35 8.69 -21.11
CA VAL A 174 20.29 7.64 -21.57
C VAL A 174 20.99 8.09 -22.84
N PHE A 175 22.28 7.75 -22.96
CA PHE A 175 23.12 8.19 -24.09
C PHE A 175 23.95 7.02 -24.63
N LYS A 176 24.18 7.07 -25.96
CA LYS A 176 25.10 6.18 -26.69
C LYS A 176 25.72 6.92 -27.84
N GLY A 177 26.99 7.36 -27.71
CA GLY A 177 27.61 8.26 -28.66
C GLY A 177 26.79 9.56 -28.82
N GLU A 178 26.32 9.85 -30.05
CA GLU A 178 25.48 11.01 -30.37
C GLU A 178 23.98 10.77 -30.12
N LYS A 179 23.57 9.53 -29.86
CA LYS A 179 22.17 9.19 -29.64
C LYS A 179 21.77 9.40 -28.20
N SER A 180 20.54 9.85 -28.01
CA SER A 180 19.97 10.07 -26.66
C SER A 180 18.49 9.69 -26.59
N ALA A 181 18.04 9.33 -25.41
CA ALA A 181 16.63 9.27 -25.08
C ALA A 181 16.39 9.77 -23.66
N LYS A 182 15.23 10.41 -23.46
CA LYS A 182 14.80 10.91 -22.16
C LYS A 182 13.37 10.49 -21.89
N VAL A 183 13.11 10.00 -20.66
CA VAL A 183 11.79 9.62 -20.17
C VAL A 183 11.55 10.26 -18.83
N ARG A 184 10.34 10.83 -18.60
CA ARG A 184 9.94 11.38 -17.31
C ARG A 184 8.65 10.73 -16.85
N ILE A 185 8.63 10.30 -15.59
CA ILE A 185 7.44 9.91 -14.83
C ILE A 185 7.16 10.98 -13.79
N ALA A 186 5.91 11.42 -13.66
CA ALA A 186 5.49 12.39 -12.64
C ALA A 186 4.14 12.01 -12.02
N ASN A 187 3.91 12.46 -10.78
CA ASN A 187 2.70 12.34 -9.98
C ASN A 187 2.39 10.91 -9.47
N TYR A 188 2.48 9.87 -10.30
CA TYR A 188 2.32 8.47 -9.88
C TYR A 188 3.19 7.51 -10.70
N HIS A 189 3.38 6.31 -10.18
CA HIS A 189 4.45 5.37 -10.57
C HIS A 189 4.50 4.96 -12.04
N THR A 190 3.37 4.95 -12.76
CA THR A 190 3.27 4.52 -14.17
C THR A 190 3.01 5.68 -15.13
N ASN A 191 2.90 6.91 -14.62
CA ASN A 191 2.53 8.07 -15.43
C ASN A 191 3.72 8.65 -16.19
N ILE A 192 4.01 8.09 -17.35
CA ILE A 192 5.00 8.65 -18.28
C ILE A 192 4.41 9.91 -18.92
N VAL A 193 4.96 11.06 -18.55
CA VAL A 193 4.53 12.38 -19.03
C VAL A 193 5.40 12.94 -20.15
N TYR A 194 6.62 12.42 -20.32
CA TYR A 194 7.54 12.91 -21.34
C TYR A 194 8.38 11.78 -21.94
N ILE A 195 8.54 11.78 -23.25
CA ILE A 195 9.46 10.92 -23.99
C ILE A 195 10.12 11.75 -25.10
N GLU A 196 11.43 11.68 -25.18
CA GLU A 196 12.25 12.33 -26.22
C GLU A 196 13.26 11.34 -26.79
N LYS A 197 13.56 11.44 -28.09
CA LYS A 197 14.62 10.68 -28.76
C LYS A 197 15.43 11.63 -29.65
N ASN A 198 16.75 11.71 -29.42
CA ASN A 198 17.67 12.55 -30.21
C ASN A 198 17.21 14.02 -30.35
N GLY A 199 16.59 14.60 -29.31
CA GLY A 199 16.02 15.95 -29.32
C GLY A 199 14.62 16.06 -29.92
N GLU A 200 14.07 14.99 -30.51
CA GLU A 200 12.68 14.95 -30.97
C GLU A 200 11.74 14.52 -29.84
N VAL A 201 10.75 15.36 -29.54
CA VAL A 201 9.74 15.09 -28.49
C VAL A 201 8.65 14.17 -29.03
N LEU A 202 8.58 12.94 -28.51
CA LEU A 202 7.59 11.94 -28.89
C LEU A 202 6.32 11.98 -28.02
N LYS A 203 6.46 12.42 -26.75
CA LYS A 203 5.35 12.60 -25.80
C LYS A 203 5.63 13.78 -24.89
N ASN A 204 4.63 14.64 -24.68
CA ASN A 204 4.72 15.73 -23.73
C ASN A 204 3.34 16.04 -23.14
N ILE A 205 3.10 15.58 -21.92
CA ILE A 205 1.90 15.86 -21.15
C ILE A 205 2.28 16.90 -20.08
N PRO A 206 1.67 18.08 -20.06
CA PRO A 206 1.96 19.09 -19.05
C PRO A 206 1.66 18.58 -17.65
N VAL A 207 2.64 18.67 -16.74
CA VAL A 207 2.46 18.35 -15.33
C VAL A 207 1.94 19.58 -14.61
N ARG A 208 0.71 19.51 -14.09
CA ARG A 208 0.04 20.62 -13.38
C ARG A 208 -0.02 20.30 -11.88
N GLY A 209 1.07 20.60 -11.17
CA GLY A 209 1.15 20.34 -9.73
C GLY A 209 1.10 18.84 -9.39
N GLU A 210 0.55 18.50 -8.23
CA GLU A 210 0.38 17.12 -7.77
C GLU A 210 -0.95 16.49 -8.23
N ALA A 211 -1.64 17.10 -9.21
CA ALA A 211 -2.91 16.59 -9.71
C ALA A 211 -2.72 15.20 -10.36
N GLU A 212 -3.57 14.28 -9.99
CA GLU A 212 -3.64 12.94 -10.58
C GLU A 212 -4.53 12.98 -11.82
N ASP A 213 -4.12 13.77 -12.83
CA ASP A 213 -4.85 13.92 -14.08
C ASP A 213 -5.08 12.55 -14.74
N GLY A 214 -6.33 12.24 -15.05
CA GLY A 214 -6.74 10.97 -15.67
C GLY A 214 -7.20 9.90 -14.69
N LEU A 215 -7.09 10.11 -13.38
CA LEU A 215 -7.67 9.23 -12.37
C LEU A 215 -9.02 9.75 -11.87
N THR A 216 -9.85 8.85 -11.35
CA THR A 216 -11.14 9.19 -10.76
C THR A 216 -10.95 10.14 -9.56
N ASP A 217 -11.80 11.15 -9.42
CA ASP A 217 -11.69 12.13 -8.33
C ASP A 217 -11.88 11.49 -6.95
N ARG A 218 -10.81 11.50 -6.12
CA ARG A 218 -10.83 10.96 -4.75
C ARG A 218 -11.59 11.86 -3.77
N ASN A 219 -11.87 13.11 -4.11
CA ASN A 219 -12.71 13.99 -3.27
C ASN A 219 -14.17 13.53 -3.18
N LEU A 220 -14.58 12.59 -4.02
CA LEU A 220 -15.88 11.91 -3.92
C LEU A 220 -15.97 11.01 -2.68
N LEU A 221 -14.82 10.58 -2.12
CA LEU A 221 -14.77 9.70 -0.95
C LEU A 221 -15.11 10.48 0.33
N ASN A 222 -15.97 9.90 1.15
CA ASN A 222 -16.19 10.29 2.53
C ASN A 222 -16.61 9.07 3.36
N MET A 223 -16.39 9.11 4.65
CA MET A 223 -16.59 7.94 5.53
C MET A 223 -18.01 7.39 5.51
N LYS A 224 -19.03 8.26 5.43
CA LYS A 224 -20.43 7.82 5.40
C LYS A 224 -20.76 7.05 4.12
N ASP A 225 -20.39 7.59 2.97
CA ASP A 225 -20.64 6.95 1.68
C ASP A 225 -19.78 5.68 1.50
N ILE A 226 -18.54 5.65 2.04
CA ILE A 226 -17.69 4.45 2.07
C ILE A 226 -18.36 3.33 2.86
N TRP A 227 -18.92 3.64 4.03
CA TRP A 227 -19.64 2.68 4.86
C TRP A 227 -20.91 2.19 4.16
N ASP A 228 -21.72 3.08 3.58
CA ASP A 228 -22.93 2.72 2.83
C ASP A 228 -22.57 1.84 1.61
N PHE A 229 -21.53 2.20 0.85
CA PHE A 229 -21.05 1.41 -0.27
C PHE A 229 -20.59 0.01 0.15
N ALA A 230 -19.78 -0.11 1.19
CA ALA A 230 -19.31 -1.41 1.67
C ALA A 230 -20.46 -2.33 2.10
N ASN A 231 -21.57 -1.79 2.63
CA ASN A 231 -22.75 -2.57 2.99
C ASN A 231 -23.60 -2.99 1.79
N THR A 232 -23.61 -2.21 0.71
CA THR A 232 -24.56 -2.36 -0.39
C THR A 232 -23.95 -2.84 -1.70
N VAL A 233 -22.61 -2.71 -1.86
CA VAL A 233 -21.93 -3.13 -3.09
C VAL A 233 -22.22 -4.58 -3.44
N ASP A 234 -22.45 -4.84 -4.72
CA ASP A 234 -22.49 -6.21 -5.22
C ASP A 234 -21.09 -6.83 -5.07
N ILE A 235 -21.02 -7.94 -4.39
CA ILE A 235 -19.73 -8.60 -4.09
C ILE A 235 -18.99 -8.98 -5.38
N GLU A 236 -19.72 -9.34 -6.43
CA GLU A 236 -19.10 -9.72 -7.71
C GLU A 236 -18.45 -8.54 -8.45
N ASP A 237 -18.83 -7.30 -8.15
CA ASP A 237 -18.20 -6.11 -8.72
C ASP A 237 -16.83 -5.80 -8.08
N VAL A 238 -16.62 -6.20 -6.82
CA VAL A 238 -15.37 -5.96 -6.07
C VAL A 238 -14.49 -7.21 -5.94
N ARG A 239 -15.05 -8.40 -6.08
CA ARG A 239 -14.32 -9.68 -6.00
C ARG A 239 -13.07 -9.72 -6.88
N PRO A 240 -13.14 -9.41 -8.20
CA PRO A 240 -11.97 -9.49 -9.07
C PRO A 240 -10.82 -8.55 -8.67
N ILE A 241 -11.15 -7.47 -7.92
CA ILE A 241 -10.18 -6.49 -7.44
C ILE A 241 -9.52 -6.97 -6.13
N LEU A 242 -10.32 -7.58 -5.23
CA LEU A 242 -9.89 -7.94 -3.89
C LEU A 242 -9.27 -9.34 -3.79
N GLU A 243 -9.65 -10.30 -4.64
CA GLU A 243 -9.06 -11.64 -4.63
C GLU A 243 -7.54 -11.66 -4.85
N PRO A 244 -6.98 -10.90 -5.81
CA PRO A 244 -5.53 -10.78 -5.93
C PRO A 244 -4.89 -10.20 -4.67
N GLN A 245 -5.51 -9.20 -4.02
CA GLN A 245 -5.02 -8.63 -2.78
C GLN A 245 -5.00 -9.67 -1.64
N ILE A 246 -6.05 -10.43 -1.49
CA ILE A 246 -6.13 -11.51 -0.49
C ILE A 246 -5.02 -12.53 -0.73
N ARG A 247 -4.86 -12.98 -1.97
CA ARG A 247 -3.89 -14.01 -2.35
C ARG A 247 -2.45 -13.53 -2.16
N TYR A 248 -2.07 -12.40 -2.73
CA TYR A 248 -0.69 -11.93 -2.75
C TYR A 248 -0.25 -11.39 -1.39
N ASN A 249 -1.08 -10.57 -0.73
CA ASN A 249 -0.70 -9.96 0.53
C ASN A 249 -0.65 -10.98 1.68
N MET A 250 -1.49 -12.02 1.65
CA MET A 250 -1.35 -13.13 2.59
C MET A 250 -0.14 -14.01 2.30
N ALA A 251 0.15 -14.29 1.04
CA ALA A 251 1.30 -15.11 0.68
C ALA A 251 2.63 -14.50 1.17
N ILE A 252 2.84 -13.20 0.94
CA ILE A 252 4.06 -12.53 1.41
C ILE A 252 4.07 -12.37 2.94
N ALA A 253 2.93 -12.23 3.60
CA ALA A 253 2.84 -12.19 5.06
C ALA A 253 3.21 -13.55 5.68
N GLU A 254 2.72 -14.64 5.11
CA GLU A 254 3.05 -16.01 5.50
C GLU A 254 4.53 -16.32 5.25
N GLU A 255 5.08 -15.88 4.11
CA GLU A 255 6.50 -15.99 3.81
C GLU A 255 7.36 -15.22 4.81
N GLY A 256 6.94 -13.99 5.16
CA GLY A 256 7.64 -13.16 6.14
C GLY A 256 7.69 -13.77 7.56
N ILE A 257 6.66 -14.54 7.93
CA ILE A 257 6.67 -15.28 9.22
C ILE A 257 7.61 -16.50 9.15
N ARG A 258 7.68 -17.19 8.01
CA ARG A 258 8.52 -18.39 7.85
C ARG A 258 9.98 -18.09 7.59
N GLY A 259 10.23 -17.01 6.85
CA GLY A 259 11.55 -16.61 6.40
C GLY A 259 12.30 -15.78 7.44
N ASN A 260 13.52 -15.39 7.05
CA ASN A 260 14.38 -14.52 7.86
C ASN A 260 14.59 -13.21 7.12
N TYR A 261 13.70 -12.23 7.35
CA TYR A 261 13.69 -10.96 6.65
C TYR A 261 13.81 -9.78 7.61
N GLY A 262 14.75 -8.89 7.35
CA GLY A 262 14.90 -7.64 8.09
C GLY A 262 15.12 -7.86 9.57
N ALA A 263 14.25 -7.30 10.40
CA ALA A 263 14.31 -7.44 11.86
C ALA A 263 13.38 -8.54 12.41
N ASN A 264 12.70 -9.30 11.54
CA ASN A 264 11.75 -10.36 11.90
C ASN A 264 10.68 -9.89 12.89
N ILE A 265 10.17 -8.68 12.71
CA ILE A 265 9.23 -8.02 13.62
C ILE A 265 7.99 -8.90 13.89
N GLY A 266 7.48 -9.57 12.83
CA GLY A 266 6.34 -10.47 12.98
C GLY A 266 6.60 -11.61 13.97
N SER A 267 7.70 -12.34 13.79
CA SER A 267 8.10 -13.45 14.67
C SER A 267 8.40 -12.95 16.09
N VAL A 268 9.12 -11.82 16.22
CA VAL A 268 9.41 -11.20 17.53
C VAL A 268 8.12 -10.87 18.29
N LEU A 269 7.10 -10.32 17.62
CA LEU A 269 5.81 -10.03 18.26
C LEU A 269 5.10 -11.30 18.75
N LEU A 270 5.10 -12.37 17.94
CA LEU A 270 4.50 -13.65 18.34
C LEU A 270 5.24 -14.27 19.54
N ASP A 271 6.55 -14.19 19.57
CA ASP A 271 7.38 -14.71 20.68
C ASP A 271 7.16 -13.92 21.97
N MET A 272 7.08 -12.57 21.88
CA MET A 272 6.94 -11.70 23.06
C MET A 272 5.51 -11.65 23.63
N GLU A 273 4.49 -11.57 22.77
CA GLU A 273 3.11 -11.29 23.17
C GLU A 273 2.18 -12.51 23.03
N GLY A 274 2.66 -13.59 22.41
CA GLY A 274 1.91 -14.82 22.18
C GLY A 274 0.99 -14.79 20.95
N ASP A 275 0.44 -15.95 20.58
CA ASP A 275 -0.37 -16.16 19.36
C ASP A 275 -1.87 -15.93 19.64
N ASN A 276 -2.25 -14.72 20.01
CA ASN A 276 -3.65 -14.32 20.04
C ASN A 276 -4.03 -13.54 18.77
N LEU A 277 -5.33 -13.45 18.46
CA LEU A 277 -5.82 -12.86 17.21
C LEU A 277 -5.31 -11.44 16.95
N ARG A 278 -5.26 -10.59 17.99
CA ARG A 278 -4.74 -9.21 17.91
C ARG A 278 -3.26 -9.19 17.54
N VAL A 279 -2.46 -10.00 18.23
CA VAL A 279 -1.02 -10.09 17.97
C VAL A 279 -0.76 -10.69 16.60
N LYS A 280 -1.47 -11.76 16.24
CA LYS A 280 -1.35 -12.40 14.93
C LYS A 280 -1.63 -11.42 13.78
N ALA A 281 -2.66 -10.59 13.89
CA ALA A 281 -3.01 -9.62 12.86
C ALA A 281 -1.89 -8.60 12.61
N LYS A 282 -1.33 -7.99 13.67
CA LYS A 282 -0.23 -7.03 13.54
C LYS A 282 1.09 -7.70 13.15
N ALA A 283 1.35 -8.91 13.65
CA ALA A 283 2.56 -9.67 13.35
C ALA A 283 2.62 -10.10 11.88
N MET A 284 1.51 -10.61 11.32
CA MET A 284 1.41 -10.99 9.91
C MET A 284 1.62 -9.78 8.98
N ALA A 285 1.02 -8.62 9.29
CA ALA A 285 1.22 -7.41 8.49
C ALA A 285 2.67 -6.90 8.56
N ALA A 286 3.30 -6.93 9.75
CA ALA A 286 4.69 -6.58 9.94
C ALA A 286 5.63 -7.52 9.18
N ALA A 287 5.39 -8.83 9.25
CA ALA A 287 6.19 -9.85 8.56
C ALA A 287 6.13 -9.69 7.04
N GLY A 288 4.96 -9.42 6.47
CA GLY A 288 4.82 -9.13 5.05
C GLY A 288 5.62 -7.90 4.62
N SER A 289 5.68 -6.87 5.47
CA SER A 289 6.53 -5.70 5.22
C SER A 289 8.02 -6.03 5.37
N ASP A 290 8.42 -6.82 6.36
CA ASP A 290 9.82 -7.26 6.50
C ASP A 290 10.28 -8.01 5.26
N ALA A 291 9.50 -8.99 4.79
CA ALA A 291 9.79 -9.73 3.57
C ALA A 291 9.92 -8.78 2.36
N ARG A 292 8.91 -7.92 2.14
CA ARG A 292 8.88 -6.98 1.02
C ARG A 292 10.06 -6.00 1.01
N MET A 293 10.45 -5.47 2.17
CA MET A 293 11.52 -4.46 2.28
C MET A 293 12.92 -5.06 2.19
N ASN A 294 13.05 -6.38 2.35
CA ASN A 294 14.31 -7.08 2.41
C ASN A 294 14.48 -8.15 1.32
N GLY A 295 13.88 -7.92 0.14
CA GLY A 295 14.22 -8.65 -1.08
C GLY A 295 13.35 -9.86 -1.40
N CYS A 296 12.23 -10.09 -0.69
CA CYS A 296 11.28 -11.13 -1.09
C CYS A 296 10.69 -10.80 -2.47
N GLU A 297 10.74 -11.77 -3.36
CA GLU A 297 10.36 -11.65 -4.77
C GLU A 297 8.86 -11.90 -5.01
N GLN A 298 8.06 -12.06 -3.95
CA GLN A 298 6.61 -12.23 -4.09
C GLN A 298 5.92 -10.90 -4.37
N PRO A 299 4.93 -10.89 -5.29
CA PRO A 299 4.13 -9.70 -5.56
C PRO A 299 3.20 -9.36 -4.39
N VAL A 300 2.82 -8.10 -4.31
CA VAL A 300 1.80 -7.59 -3.40
C VAL A 300 0.78 -6.77 -4.18
N VAL A 301 -0.45 -6.66 -3.69
CA VAL A 301 -1.38 -5.63 -4.18
C VAL A 301 -1.21 -4.40 -3.32
N ILE A 302 -0.87 -3.30 -3.96
CA ILE A 302 -0.63 -2.00 -3.32
C ILE A 302 -1.93 -1.32 -2.90
N ASN A 303 -1.84 -0.26 -2.11
CA ASN A 303 -2.91 0.71 -1.89
C ASN A 303 -2.27 2.10 -1.86
N SER A 304 -2.87 3.07 -2.55
CA SER A 304 -2.38 4.45 -2.64
C SER A 304 -0.88 4.53 -3.01
N GLY A 305 -0.46 3.69 -3.95
CA GLY A 305 0.90 3.66 -4.47
C GLY A 305 1.93 2.92 -3.61
N SER A 306 1.54 2.26 -2.50
CA SER A 306 2.47 1.56 -1.61
C SER A 306 2.03 0.14 -1.28
N GLY A 307 2.93 -0.85 -1.48
CA GLY A 307 2.69 -2.23 -1.07
C GLY A 307 2.58 -2.39 0.45
N ASN A 308 3.34 -1.62 1.21
CA ASN A 308 3.22 -1.62 2.67
C ASN A 308 1.83 -1.15 3.13
N GLN A 309 1.24 -0.17 2.46
CA GLN A 309 -0.15 0.25 2.74
C GLN A 309 -1.15 -0.84 2.35
N GLY A 310 -0.96 -1.48 1.18
CA GLY A 310 -1.80 -2.60 0.75
C GLY A 310 -1.78 -3.78 1.73
N ILE A 311 -0.59 -4.18 2.22
CA ILE A 311 -0.42 -5.21 3.25
C ILE A 311 -1.12 -4.78 4.55
N THR A 312 -0.89 -3.54 5.00
CA THR A 312 -1.40 -3.02 6.27
C THR A 312 -2.91 -2.92 6.29
N SER A 313 -3.54 -2.48 5.19
CA SER A 313 -4.99 -2.35 5.08
C SER A 313 -5.71 -3.69 4.92
N SER A 314 -5.05 -4.72 4.38
CA SER A 314 -5.70 -5.98 4.04
C SER A 314 -5.41 -7.14 5.00
N VAL A 315 -4.13 -7.41 5.29
CA VAL A 315 -3.72 -8.61 6.05
C VAL A 315 -4.40 -8.70 7.43
N PRO A 316 -4.45 -7.65 8.26
CA PRO A 316 -5.12 -7.72 9.56
C PRO A 316 -6.61 -8.03 9.44
N VAL A 317 -7.28 -7.45 8.43
CA VAL A 317 -8.70 -7.67 8.17
C VAL A 317 -8.96 -9.12 7.75
N ILE A 318 -8.10 -9.68 6.87
CA ILE A 318 -8.19 -11.08 6.43
C ILE A 318 -7.97 -12.03 7.62
N VAL A 319 -6.99 -11.76 8.46
CA VAL A 319 -6.69 -12.57 9.66
C VAL A 319 -7.91 -12.60 10.60
N TYR A 320 -8.54 -11.44 10.85
CA TYR A 320 -9.76 -11.37 11.65
C TYR A 320 -10.94 -12.08 10.98
N ALA A 321 -11.18 -11.84 9.70
CA ALA A 321 -12.28 -12.45 8.96
C ALA A 321 -12.22 -13.99 8.97
N ARG A 322 -11.01 -14.54 8.77
CA ARG A 322 -10.79 -16.00 8.81
C ARG A 322 -11.00 -16.58 10.21
N ALA A 323 -10.65 -15.85 11.26
CA ALA A 323 -10.83 -16.30 12.65
C ALA A 323 -12.29 -16.21 13.14
N MET A 324 -13.08 -15.31 12.56
CA MET A 324 -14.46 -15.03 13.00
C MET A 324 -15.52 -15.84 12.23
N GLU A 325 -15.13 -16.66 11.27
CA GLU A 325 -16.05 -17.50 10.45
C GLU A 325 -17.21 -16.72 9.82
N GLY A 326 -17.00 -15.41 9.53
CA GLY A 326 -18.04 -14.52 9.00
C GLY A 326 -18.40 -14.74 7.51
N GLY A 327 -17.75 -15.69 6.85
CA GLY A 327 -17.91 -15.97 5.43
C GLY A 327 -17.20 -14.99 4.51
N GLU A 328 -17.02 -15.40 3.26
CA GLU A 328 -16.26 -14.65 2.25
C GLU A 328 -16.89 -13.28 1.93
N ALA A 329 -18.21 -13.22 1.77
CA ALA A 329 -18.89 -11.96 1.45
C ALA A 329 -18.65 -10.87 2.51
N LYS A 330 -18.67 -11.24 3.80
CA LYS A 330 -18.39 -10.29 4.89
C LYS A 330 -16.93 -9.86 4.88
N MET A 331 -16.00 -10.75 4.56
CA MET A 331 -14.58 -10.40 4.38
C MET A 331 -14.37 -9.42 3.24
N LEU A 332 -14.99 -9.63 2.08
CA LEU A 332 -14.88 -8.74 0.93
C LEU A 332 -15.47 -7.35 1.23
N ARG A 333 -16.58 -7.27 1.94
CA ARG A 333 -17.14 -5.99 2.41
C ARG A 333 -16.22 -5.25 3.37
N ALA A 334 -15.65 -5.98 4.34
CA ALA A 334 -14.68 -5.41 5.29
C ALA A 334 -13.41 -4.90 4.60
N LEU A 335 -12.92 -5.63 3.59
CA LEU A 335 -11.78 -5.22 2.77
C LEU A 335 -12.13 -4.00 1.88
N THR A 336 -13.33 -3.95 1.33
CA THR A 336 -13.82 -2.78 0.58
C THR A 336 -13.78 -1.54 1.47
N LEU A 337 -14.35 -1.63 2.68
CA LEU A 337 -14.33 -0.55 3.67
C LEU A 337 -12.90 -0.15 4.04
N ALA A 338 -12.05 -1.11 4.39
CA ALA A 338 -10.68 -0.86 4.82
C ALA A 338 -9.83 -0.18 3.74
N ASN A 339 -9.93 -0.64 2.48
CA ASN A 339 -9.20 -0.07 1.37
C ASN A 339 -9.67 1.34 1.02
N LEU A 340 -10.98 1.57 0.89
CA LEU A 340 -11.53 2.90 0.59
C LEU A 340 -11.24 3.91 1.72
N THR A 341 -11.34 3.48 2.99
CA THR A 341 -10.94 4.31 4.14
C THR A 341 -9.46 4.69 4.05
N THR A 342 -8.58 3.72 3.75
CA THR A 342 -7.14 3.98 3.56
C THR A 342 -6.90 5.01 2.46
N ILE A 343 -7.55 4.87 1.30
CA ILE A 343 -7.44 5.80 0.18
C ILE A 343 -7.94 7.19 0.58
N HIS A 344 -9.09 7.27 1.24
CA HIS A 344 -9.68 8.51 1.72
C HIS A 344 -8.72 9.27 2.64
N GLU A 345 -8.19 8.59 3.66
CA GLU A 345 -7.25 9.18 4.62
C GLU A 345 -5.89 9.54 3.99
N LYS A 346 -5.51 8.84 2.92
CA LYS A 346 -4.24 9.10 2.21
C LYS A 346 -4.35 10.25 1.21
N THR A 347 -5.51 10.52 0.66
CA THR A 347 -5.75 11.54 -0.37
C THR A 347 -5.25 12.94 0.04
N PRO A 348 -5.60 13.49 1.21
CA PRO A 348 -5.20 14.85 1.59
C PRO A 348 -3.70 15.00 1.89
N ILE A 349 -3.00 13.90 2.17
CA ILE A 349 -1.55 13.95 2.45
C ILE A 349 -0.69 13.56 1.24
N GLY A 350 -1.30 13.16 0.13
CA GLY A 350 -0.64 12.81 -1.12
C GLY A 350 0.05 11.43 -1.12
N ARG A 351 0.41 10.93 -2.31
CA ARG A 351 1.04 9.60 -2.48
C ARG A 351 2.40 9.50 -1.78
N LEU A 352 3.27 10.48 -1.96
CA LEU A 352 4.53 10.61 -1.24
C LEU A 352 4.43 11.78 -0.25
N SER A 353 4.70 11.52 1.01
CA SER A 353 4.56 12.55 2.04
C SER A 353 5.59 12.37 3.17
N ALA A 354 5.69 13.39 4.02
CA ALA A 354 6.43 13.30 5.28
C ALA A 354 5.69 12.43 6.31
N TYR A 355 4.36 12.30 6.21
CA TYR A 355 3.56 11.45 7.08
C TYR A 355 3.58 10.00 6.59
N CYS A 356 3.70 9.06 7.49
CA CYS A 356 3.76 7.64 7.16
C CYS A 356 2.39 7.10 6.74
N GLY A 357 2.29 6.59 5.52
CA GLY A 357 1.04 6.01 5.00
C GLY A 357 0.56 4.76 5.74
N ALA A 358 1.44 4.13 6.55
CA ALA A 358 1.03 3.03 7.42
C ALA A 358 -0.03 3.48 8.44
N VAL A 359 -0.05 4.76 8.84
CA VAL A 359 -1.06 5.33 9.76
C VAL A 359 -2.44 5.29 9.13
N SER A 360 -2.59 5.82 7.91
CA SER A 360 -3.85 5.75 7.14
C SER A 360 -4.30 4.29 6.92
N ALA A 361 -3.37 3.40 6.58
CA ALA A 361 -3.68 2.00 6.33
C ALA A 361 -4.04 1.23 7.62
N GLY A 362 -3.41 1.55 8.75
CA GLY A 362 -3.76 1.01 10.05
C GLY A 362 -5.15 1.46 10.52
N ALA A 363 -5.52 2.71 10.27
CA ALA A 363 -6.86 3.24 10.52
C ALA A 363 -7.90 2.52 9.65
N GLY A 364 -7.60 2.33 8.35
CA GLY A 364 -8.43 1.55 7.44
C GLY A 364 -8.60 0.08 7.89
N ALA A 365 -7.52 -0.56 8.33
CA ALA A 365 -7.59 -1.92 8.89
C ALA A 365 -8.46 -1.97 10.15
N GLY A 366 -8.33 -0.98 11.04
CA GLY A 366 -9.19 -0.82 12.21
C GLY A 366 -10.67 -0.72 11.85
N ALA A 367 -11.01 0.09 10.83
CA ALA A 367 -12.36 0.21 10.30
C ALA A 367 -12.90 -1.13 9.79
N GLY A 368 -12.12 -1.87 9.00
CA GLY A 368 -12.48 -3.20 8.51
C GLY A 368 -12.70 -4.23 9.64
N ILE A 369 -11.84 -4.21 10.67
CA ILE A 369 -11.97 -5.07 11.84
C ILE A 369 -13.24 -4.69 12.64
N ALA A 370 -13.48 -3.38 12.87
CA ALA A 370 -14.70 -2.92 13.54
C ALA A 370 -15.95 -3.40 12.81
N TYR A 371 -15.95 -3.33 11.47
CA TYR A 371 -17.03 -3.85 10.64
C TYR A 371 -17.25 -5.35 10.83
N LEU A 372 -16.19 -6.17 10.80
CA LEU A 372 -16.27 -7.60 11.06
C LEU A 372 -16.87 -7.91 12.43
N CYS A 373 -16.55 -7.11 13.43
CA CYS A 373 -17.08 -7.22 14.79
C CYS A 373 -18.51 -6.68 14.95
N GLY A 374 -19.16 -6.23 13.85
CA GLY A 374 -20.55 -5.74 13.86
C GLY A 374 -20.71 -4.29 14.30
N GLY A 375 -19.63 -3.49 14.20
CA GLY A 375 -19.70 -2.04 14.44
C GLY A 375 -20.59 -1.35 13.41
N ASP A 376 -21.40 -0.42 13.88
CA ASP A 376 -22.15 0.51 13.04
C ASP A 376 -21.28 1.66 12.53
N TYR A 377 -21.87 2.60 11.81
CA TYR A 377 -21.14 3.74 11.26
C TYR A 377 -20.38 4.52 12.34
N ASP A 378 -21.02 4.78 13.49
CA ASP A 378 -20.43 5.61 14.55
C ASP A 378 -19.22 4.90 15.18
N VAL A 379 -19.32 3.60 15.43
CA VAL A 379 -18.19 2.79 15.91
C VAL A 379 -17.04 2.81 14.93
N ILE A 380 -17.32 2.69 13.62
CA ILE A 380 -16.29 2.70 12.59
C ILE A 380 -15.63 4.09 12.47
N ALA A 381 -16.43 5.16 12.46
CA ALA A 381 -15.92 6.52 12.39
C ALA A 381 -15.04 6.86 13.60
N HIS A 382 -15.48 6.51 14.80
CA HIS A 382 -14.68 6.67 16.03
C HIS A 382 -13.41 5.83 16.01
N THR A 383 -13.47 4.60 15.50
CA THR A 383 -12.28 3.74 15.33
C THR A 383 -11.21 4.45 14.48
N VAL A 384 -11.60 5.02 13.35
CA VAL A 384 -10.68 5.75 12.45
C VAL A 384 -10.07 6.97 13.16
N VAL A 385 -10.91 7.80 13.78
CA VAL A 385 -10.45 9.00 14.51
C VAL A 385 -9.50 8.64 15.64
N ASN A 386 -9.84 7.63 16.45
CA ASN A 386 -9.00 7.16 17.54
C ASN A 386 -7.66 6.64 17.04
N ALA A 387 -7.66 5.80 15.99
CA ALA A 387 -6.45 5.26 15.40
C ALA A 387 -5.51 6.38 14.91
N LEU A 388 -6.05 7.36 14.19
CA LEU A 388 -5.28 8.51 13.69
C LEU A 388 -4.72 9.35 14.84
N ALA A 389 -5.49 9.60 15.89
CA ALA A 389 -5.06 10.36 17.05
C ALA A 389 -3.93 9.67 17.83
N ILE A 390 -3.99 8.34 17.98
CA ILE A 390 -2.99 7.54 18.71
C ILE A 390 -1.61 7.62 18.05
N VAL A 391 -1.55 7.57 16.70
CA VAL A 391 -0.28 7.45 15.95
C VAL A 391 -0.01 8.59 14.97
N SER A 392 -0.62 9.76 15.17
CA SER A 392 -0.51 10.93 14.29
C SER A 392 0.93 11.43 14.07
N GLY A 393 1.83 11.18 15.02
CA GLY A 393 3.22 11.64 14.99
C GLY A 393 4.19 10.74 14.21
N ILE A 394 3.74 9.66 13.55
CA ILE A 394 4.63 8.77 12.80
C ILE A 394 4.98 9.38 11.45
N VAL A 395 6.26 9.74 11.28
CA VAL A 395 6.79 10.28 10.03
C VAL A 395 7.41 9.20 9.14
N CYS A 396 7.41 9.45 7.83
CA CYS A 396 8.05 8.60 6.82
C CYS A 396 9.50 9.02 6.60
N ASP A 397 10.43 8.15 6.97
CA ASP A 397 11.87 8.32 6.79
C ASP A 397 12.44 7.50 5.61
N GLY A 398 11.59 7.06 4.70
CA GLY A 398 11.89 6.25 3.51
C GLY A 398 11.59 4.77 3.69
N ALA A 399 11.60 4.03 2.57
CA ALA A 399 11.35 2.59 2.55
C ALA A 399 12.55 1.82 3.09
N LYS A 400 12.34 1.01 4.14
CA LYS A 400 13.39 0.21 4.80
C LYS A 400 12.80 -0.75 5.83
N ALA A 401 13.66 -1.58 6.46
CA ALA A 401 13.25 -2.58 7.46
C ALA A 401 12.40 -2.00 8.62
N SER A 402 12.68 -0.74 9.06
CA SER A 402 11.89 -0.10 10.12
C SER A 402 10.40 0.09 9.79
N CYS A 403 9.99 -0.07 8.52
CA CYS A 403 8.57 0.00 8.14
C CYS A 403 7.73 -1.07 8.84
N ALA A 404 8.26 -2.28 9.05
CA ALA A 404 7.55 -3.37 9.72
C ALA A 404 7.09 -3.00 11.15
N ALA A 405 7.97 -2.35 11.93
CA ALA A 405 7.62 -1.89 13.27
C ALA A 405 6.55 -0.77 13.25
N LYS A 406 6.65 0.17 12.30
CA LYS A 406 5.63 1.22 12.12
C LYS A 406 4.27 0.63 11.74
N ILE A 407 4.25 -0.40 10.90
CA ILE A 407 3.05 -1.13 10.51
C ILE A 407 2.43 -1.84 11.71
N ALA A 408 3.23 -2.57 12.49
CA ALA A 408 2.74 -3.21 13.71
C ALA A 408 2.06 -2.21 14.64
N THR A 409 2.69 -1.04 14.85
CA THR A 409 2.16 0.05 15.69
C THR A 409 0.87 0.64 15.11
N ALA A 410 0.80 0.84 13.79
CA ALA A 410 -0.39 1.40 13.14
C ALA A 410 -1.59 0.43 13.18
N VAL A 411 -1.36 -0.88 12.96
CA VAL A 411 -2.39 -1.92 13.12
C VAL A 411 -2.86 -2.00 14.57
N GLU A 412 -1.92 -1.95 15.52
CA GLU A 412 -2.22 -1.92 16.94
C GLU A 412 -3.12 -0.73 17.30
N ALA A 413 -2.80 0.47 16.78
CA ALA A 413 -3.62 1.66 16.99
C ALA A 413 -5.03 1.51 16.39
N GLY A 414 -5.16 0.88 15.21
CA GLY A 414 -6.46 0.56 14.61
C GLY A 414 -7.31 -0.35 15.49
N ILE A 415 -6.72 -1.44 16.00
CA ILE A 415 -7.40 -2.38 16.89
C ILE A 415 -7.72 -1.74 18.24
N PHE A 416 -6.79 -0.95 18.79
CA PHE A 416 -7.01 -0.25 20.06
C PHE A 416 -8.08 0.83 19.92
N GLY A 417 -8.07 1.59 18.82
CA GLY A 417 -9.08 2.60 18.52
C GLY A 417 -10.50 2.04 18.43
N TYR A 418 -10.66 0.79 17.95
CA TYR A 418 -11.93 0.08 18.00
C TYR A 418 -12.37 -0.31 19.43
N ASN A 419 -11.42 -0.64 20.31
CA ASN A 419 -11.72 -1.07 21.67
C ASN A 419 -12.02 0.10 22.62
N MET A 420 -11.72 1.34 22.24
CA MET A 420 -12.04 2.57 22.97
C MET A 420 -13.51 2.95 22.81
#